data_84240d64f41eccf9ae90755fe5c5c2c4
#
_entry.id   84240d64f41eccf9ae90755fe5c5c2c4
#
_cell.length_a   1.000
_cell.length_b   1.000
_cell.length_c   1.000
_cell.angle_alpha   90.00
_cell.angle_beta   90.00
_cell.angle_gamma   90.00
#
_symmetry.space_group_name_H-M   'P 1'
#
loop_
_entity.id
_entity.type
_entity.pdbx_description
1 polymer ?
#
loop_
_entity_poly.entity_id
_entity_poly.type
_entity_poly.pdbx_seq_one_letter_code
_entity_poly.pdbx_strand_id
1 'polypeptide(L)'
;FYDSVFIVIDAVKTYAKRYAKLARELAKTAKPERQAELLDIARICDKVPYEPAKTFAEAVQSVWFIQCILQIESNGHSLSYGRFDQYMYPYVKADLEAGRETEDTIVERLTNLWIKTLTINKVRSQARTCSAAGSPLYQNVTIGSQTRDKKGTVIPLSYLVLRSVAQT
;
A
#
# COMPACT_ATOMS: atom_id res chain seq x y z
N PHE A 1 -13.63 11.63 22.32
CA PHE A 1 -12.43 11.25 21.55
C PHE A 1 -12.53 9.80 21.06
N TYR A 2 -12.70 8.81 21.95
CA TYR A 2 -12.73 7.39 21.54
C TYR A 2 -13.89 7.08 20.59
N ASP A 3 -15.07 7.64 20.82
CA ASP A 3 -16.22 7.47 19.93
C ASP A 3 -15.91 7.95 18.50
N SER A 4 -15.20 9.07 18.36
CA SER A 4 -14.76 9.58 17.05
C SER A 4 -13.78 8.63 16.37
N VAL A 5 -12.87 8.01 17.14
CA VAL A 5 -11.93 7.00 16.62
C VAL A 5 -12.68 5.76 16.11
N PHE A 6 -13.66 5.26 16.85
CA PHE A 6 -14.47 4.12 16.42
C PHE A 6 -15.26 4.41 15.14
N ILE A 7 -15.83 5.60 15.01
CA ILE A 7 -16.53 6.02 13.79
C ILE A 7 -15.58 5.98 12.57
N VAL A 8 -14.35 6.49 12.73
CA VAL A 8 -13.35 6.46 11.66
C VAL A 8 -12.94 5.03 11.31
N ILE A 9 -12.70 4.18 12.30
CA ILE A 9 -12.36 2.76 12.08
C ILE A 9 -13.47 2.04 11.32
N ASP A 10 -14.73 2.26 11.68
CA ASP A 10 -15.87 1.65 10.98
C ASP A 10 -16.02 2.18 9.54
N ALA A 11 -15.72 3.45 9.31
CA ALA A 11 -15.68 4.02 7.97
C ALA A 11 -14.58 3.38 7.11
N VAL A 12 -13.39 3.17 7.67
CA VAL A 12 -12.27 2.47 7.01
C VAL A 12 -12.66 1.04 6.66
N LYS A 13 -13.28 0.32 7.58
CA LYS A 13 -13.79 -1.03 7.35
C LYS A 13 -14.82 -1.07 6.22
N THR A 14 -15.75 -0.14 6.24
CA THR A 14 -16.79 -0.01 5.20
C THR A 14 -16.18 0.27 3.84
N TYR A 15 -15.18 1.15 3.79
CA TYR A 15 -14.43 1.46 2.57
C TYR A 15 -13.76 0.21 1.98
N ALA A 16 -13.01 -0.55 2.78
CA ALA A 16 -12.35 -1.78 2.33
C ALA A 16 -13.37 -2.83 1.83
N LYS A 17 -14.48 -3.03 2.55
CA LYS A 17 -15.55 -3.95 2.15
C LYS A 17 -16.22 -3.60 0.83
N ARG A 18 -16.29 -2.32 0.46
CA ARG A 18 -16.81 -1.91 -0.86
C ARG A 18 -15.92 -2.44 -1.98
N TYR A 19 -14.60 -2.42 -1.81
CA TYR A 19 -13.66 -3.01 -2.79
C TYR A 19 -13.72 -4.54 -2.80
N ALA A 20 -13.88 -5.18 -1.65
CA ALA A 20 -14.10 -6.62 -1.61
C ALA A 20 -15.36 -7.03 -2.38
N LYS A 21 -16.47 -6.29 -2.19
CA LYS A 21 -17.70 -6.51 -2.95
C LYS A 21 -17.50 -6.31 -4.46
N LEU A 22 -16.87 -5.20 -4.86
CA LEU A 22 -16.58 -4.90 -6.26
C LEU A 22 -15.73 -6.00 -6.90
N ALA A 23 -14.69 -6.45 -6.22
CA ALA A 23 -13.83 -7.53 -6.73
C ALA A 23 -14.63 -8.83 -6.98
N ARG A 24 -15.55 -9.20 -6.06
CA ARG A 24 -16.45 -10.34 -6.26
C ARG A 24 -17.41 -10.16 -7.43
N GLU A 25 -17.92 -8.96 -7.62
CA GLU A 25 -18.80 -8.68 -8.78
C GLU A 25 -18.02 -8.82 -10.09
N LEU A 26 -16.82 -8.26 -10.17
CA LEU A 26 -15.97 -8.39 -11.35
C LEU A 26 -15.53 -9.84 -11.61
N ALA A 27 -15.33 -10.63 -10.56
CA ALA A 27 -14.95 -12.02 -10.66
C ALA A 27 -16.02 -12.88 -11.40
N LYS A 28 -17.29 -12.50 -11.35
CA LYS A 28 -18.38 -13.28 -11.98
C LYS A 28 -18.26 -13.37 -13.51
N THR A 29 -17.65 -12.36 -14.14
CA THR A 29 -17.52 -12.27 -15.60
C THR A 29 -16.07 -12.36 -16.08
N ALA A 30 -15.13 -12.52 -15.18
CA ALA A 30 -13.71 -12.60 -15.50
C ALA A 30 -13.31 -14.01 -16.00
N LYS A 31 -12.24 -14.07 -16.79
CA LYS A 31 -11.59 -15.34 -17.15
C LYS A 31 -11.07 -16.06 -15.90
N PRO A 32 -10.92 -17.39 -15.92
CA PRO A 32 -10.60 -18.19 -14.72
C PRO A 32 -9.37 -17.68 -13.94
N GLU A 33 -8.30 -17.33 -14.62
CA GLU A 33 -7.08 -16.80 -13.99
C GLU A 33 -7.36 -15.48 -13.25
N ARG A 34 -7.98 -14.53 -13.94
CA ARG A 34 -8.34 -13.24 -13.36
C ARG A 34 -9.43 -13.35 -12.30
N GLN A 35 -10.31 -14.34 -12.42
CA GLN A 35 -11.32 -14.63 -11.40
C GLN A 35 -10.66 -15.03 -10.08
N ALA A 36 -9.66 -15.91 -10.12
CA ALA A 36 -8.93 -16.33 -8.93
C ALA A 36 -8.23 -15.14 -8.24
N GLU A 37 -7.56 -14.27 -9.01
CA GLU A 37 -6.93 -13.05 -8.50
C GLU A 37 -7.95 -12.11 -7.84
N LEU A 38 -9.09 -11.86 -8.49
CA LEU A 38 -10.13 -10.98 -7.95
C LEU A 38 -10.76 -11.53 -6.66
N LEU A 39 -10.91 -12.84 -6.55
CA LEU A 39 -11.40 -13.48 -5.33
C LEU A 39 -10.37 -13.39 -4.20
N ASP A 40 -9.08 -13.50 -4.50
CA ASP A 40 -8.02 -13.26 -3.50
C ASP A 40 -7.97 -11.81 -3.05
N ILE A 41 -8.06 -10.86 -3.98
CA ILE A 41 -8.19 -9.42 -3.66
C ILE A 41 -9.39 -9.19 -2.74
N ALA A 42 -10.55 -9.81 -3.04
CA ALA A 42 -11.73 -9.67 -2.20
C ALA A 42 -11.52 -10.21 -0.78
N ARG A 43 -10.86 -11.36 -0.66
CA ARG A 43 -10.49 -11.98 0.62
C ARG A 43 -9.58 -11.06 1.43
N ILE A 44 -8.56 -10.50 0.79
CA ILE A 44 -7.63 -9.56 1.42
C ILE A 44 -8.36 -8.30 1.91
N CYS A 45 -9.20 -7.69 1.05
CA CYS A 45 -9.96 -6.48 1.38
C CYS A 45 -11.02 -6.69 2.47
N ASP A 46 -11.52 -7.91 2.66
CA ASP A 46 -12.41 -8.22 3.79
C ASP A 46 -11.70 -8.20 5.14
N LYS A 47 -10.40 -8.49 5.13
CA LYS A 47 -9.58 -8.63 6.32
C LYS A 47 -8.88 -7.32 6.69
N VAL A 48 -8.13 -6.74 5.76
CA VAL A 48 -7.32 -5.57 6.05
C VAL A 48 -7.98 -4.26 5.58
N PRO A 49 -7.72 -3.14 6.23
CA PRO A 49 -6.79 -2.90 7.35
C PRO A 49 -7.42 -3.11 8.73
N TYR A 50 -8.63 -3.64 8.82
CA TYR A 50 -9.36 -3.80 10.08
C TYR A 50 -8.73 -4.87 10.97
N GLU A 51 -8.30 -5.99 10.39
CA GLU A 51 -7.55 -7.03 11.07
C GLU A 51 -6.06 -6.95 10.73
N PRO A 52 -5.17 -7.43 11.60
CA PRO A 52 -3.74 -7.46 11.34
C PRO A 52 -3.39 -8.26 10.08
N ALA A 53 -2.50 -7.71 9.25
CA ALA A 53 -1.93 -8.44 8.13
C ALA A 53 -1.07 -9.61 8.62
N LYS A 54 -1.10 -10.73 7.88
CA LYS A 54 -0.27 -11.92 8.12
C LYS A 54 0.66 -12.25 6.96
N THR A 55 0.36 -11.73 5.76
CA THR A 55 1.15 -11.96 4.55
C THR A 55 1.61 -10.63 3.97
N PHE A 56 2.59 -10.67 3.08
CA PHE A 56 3.07 -9.49 2.39
C PHE A 56 1.97 -8.83 1.53
N ALA A 57 1.19 -9.64 0.82
CA ALA A 57 0.05 -9.13 0.03
C ALA A 57 -0.97 -8.39 0.89
N GLU A 58 -1.32 -8.93 2.07
CA GLU A 58 -2.21 -8.27 3.03
C GLU A 58 -1.59 -6.99 3.58
N ALA A 59 -0.29 -7.00 3.88
CA ALA A 59 0.42 -5.82 4.38
C ALA A 59 0.47 -4.68 3.35
N VAL A 60 0.76 -4.99 2.08
CA VAL A 60 0.74 -4.01 0.99
C VAL A 60 -0.65 -3.41 0.82
N GLN A 61 -1.69 -4.24 0.81
CA GLN A 61 -3.08 -3.76 0.70
C GLN A 61 -3.50 -2.90 1.89
N SER A 62 -3.08 -3.27 3.10
CA SER A 62 -3.34 -2.49 4.32
C SER A 62 -2.68 -1.11 4.24
N VAL A 63 -1.39 -1.07 3.90
CA VAL A 63 -0.63 0.18 3.71
C VAL A 63 -1.30 1.07 2.66
N TRP A 64 -1.73 0.49 1.53
CA TRP A 64 -2.44 1.22 0.48
C TRP A 64 -3.74 1.85 0.98
N PHE A 65 -4.59 1.10 1.70
CA PHE A 65 -5.83 1.65 2.25
C PHE A 65 -5.58 2.79 3.22
N ILE A 66 -4.64 2.62 4.14
CA ILE A 66 -4.30 3.67 5.12
C ILE A 66 -3.75 4.90 4.40
N GLN A 67 -2.85 4.74 3.42
CA GLN A 67 -2.33 5.84 2.63
C GLN A 67 -3.45 6.61 1.92
N CYS A 68 -4.39 5.91 1.27
CA CYS A 68 -5.53 6.53 0.62
C CYS A 68 -6.38 7.36 1.59
N ILE A 69 -6.69 6.81 2.76
CA ILE A 69 -7.55 7.46 3.75
C ILE A 69 -6.88 8.70 4.33
N LEU A 70 -5.61 8.58 4.70
CA LEU A 70 -4.82 9.71 5.19
C LEU A 70 -4.71 10.81 4.13
N GLN A 71 -4.57 10.46 2.85
CA GLN A 71 -4.56 11.41 1.75
C GLN A 71 -5.93 12.09 1.56
N ILE A 72 -7.04 11.39 1.80
CA ILE A 72 -8.38 11.99 1.77
C ILE A 72 -8.54 13.00 2.91
N GLU A 73 -8.19 12.62 4.13
CA GLU A 73 -8.36 13.45 5.32
C GLU A 73 -7.47 14.70 5.30
N SER A 74 -6.20 14.55 4.94
CA SER A 74 -5.23 15.66 4.88
C SER A 74 -5.29 16.49 3.60
N ASN A 75 -6.20 16.18 2.69
CA ASN A 75 -6.21 16.69 1.33
C ASN A 75 -4.87 16.50 0.58
N GLY A 76 -4.18 15.41 0.89
CA GLY A 76 -2.99 14.97 0.17
C GLY A 76 -1.76 15.84 0.33
N HIS A 77 -1.51 16.33 1.53
CA HIS A 77 -0.31 17.14 1.77
C HIS A 77 0.77 16.33 2.48
N SER A 78 1.84 15.96 1.75
CA SER A 78 3.12 15.43 2.28
C SER A 78 3.01 14.20 3.17
N LEU A 79 2.10 13.28 2.89
CA LEU A 79 2.00 12.01 3.60
C LEU A 79 2.89 10.97 2.94
N SER A 80 3.94 10.58 3.62
CA SER A 80 4.99 9.67 3.16
C SER A 80 4.86 8.29 3.79
N TYR A 81 5.36 7.25 3.09
CA TYR A 81 5.33 5.86 3.58
C TYR A 81 6.31 5.60 4.74
N GLY A 82 7.19 6.56 5.05
CA GLY A 82 8.20 6.38 6.10
C GLY A 82 9.23 5.31 5.74
N ARG A 83 9.73 4.62 6.73
CA ARG A 83 10.79 3.58 6.61
C ARG A 83 10.18 2.27 6.11
N PHE A 84 9.73 2.29 4.85
CA PHE A 84 8.91 1.26 4.23
C PHE A 84 9.55 -0.13 4.30
N ASP A 85 10.82 -0.24 3.95
CA ASP A 85 11.53 -1.51 3.95
C ASP A 85 11.59 -2.16 5.34
N GLN A 86 11.72 -1.35 6.40
CA GLN A 86 11.88 -1.85 7.76
C GLN A 86 10.59 -2.50 8.31
N TYR A 87 9.44 -1.83 8.17
CA TYR A 87 8.20 -2.39 8.72
C TYR A 87 7.54 -3.43 7.80
N MET A 88 7.89 -3.47 6.50
CA MET A 88 7.40 -4.47 5.57
C MET A 88 8.24 -5.75 5.55
N TYR A 89 9.53 -5.68 5.92
CA TYR A 89 10.44 -6.81 5.82
C TYR A 89 10.03 -8.06 6.58
N PRO A 90 9.45 -7.99 7.79
CA PRO A 90 8.99 -9.20 8.48
C PRO A 90 7.99 -10.04 7.66
N TYR A 91 7.09 -9.39 6.92
CA TYR A 91 6.12 -10.06 6.04
C TYR A 91 6.79 -10.69 4.82
N VAL A 92 7.68 -9.92 4.17
CA VAL A 92 8.46 -10.41 3.02
C VAL A 92 9.28 -11.62 3.41
N LYS A 93 10.02 -11.54 4.51
CA LYS A 93 10.86 -12.63 5.00
C LYS A 93 10.03 -13.90 5.26
N ALA A 94 8.91 -13.77 5.98
CA ALA A 94 8.04 -14.90 6.30
C ALA A 94 7.39 -15.52 5.05
N ASP A 95 7.08 -14.73 4.02
CA ASP A 95 6.47 -15.23 2.80
C ASP A 95 7.49 -15.90 1.86
N LEU A 96 8.72 -15.36 1.79
CA LEU A 96 9.83 -16.02 1.08
C LEU A 96 10.21 -17.35 1.73
N GLU A 97 10.38 -17.39 3.05
CA GLU A 97 10.72 -18.62 3.80
C GLU A 97 9.62 -19.68 3.67
N ALA A 98 8.36 -19.28 3.57
CA ALA A 98 7.23 -20.19 3.39
C ALA A 98 6.95 -20.54 1.92
N GLY A 99 7.69 -19.99 0.95
CA GLY A 99 7.50 -20.22 -0.48
C GLY A 99 6.17 -19.67 -1.02
N ARG A 100 5.52 -18.71 -0.32
CA ARG A 100 4.28 -18.06 -0.79
C ARG A 100 4.52 -16.97 -1.82
N GLU A 101 5.66 -16.32 -1.73
CA GLU A 101 6.09 -15.27 -2.66
C GLU A 101 7.50 -15.60 -3.17
N THR A 102 7.85 -15.01 -4.31
CA THR A 102 9.21 -14.96 -4.87
C THR A 102 9.68 -13.51 -4.89
N GLU A 103 10.95 -13.25 -5.13
CA GLU A 103 11.43 -11.88 -5.31
C GLU A 103 10.72 -11.17 -6.46
N ASP A 104 10.41 -11.87 -7.54
CA ASP A 104 9.72 -11.29 -8.69
C ASP A 104 8.27 -10.92 -8.37
N THR A 105 7.53 -11.77 -7.66
CA THR A 105 6.16 -11.44 -7.24
C THR A 105 6.12 -10.30 -6.22
N ILE A 106 7.13 -10.19 -5.35
CA ILE A 106 7.28 -9.06 -4.43
C ILE A 106 7.52 -7.77 -5.22
N VAL A 107 8.43 -7.79 -6.20
CA VAL A 107 8.73 -6.64 -7.05
C VAL A 107 7.49 -6.21 -7.83
N GLU A 108 6.73 -7.15 -8.40
CA GLU A 108 5.47 -6.86 -9.09
C GLU A 108 4.45 -6.16 -8.17
N ARG A 109 4.24 -6.66 -6.95
CA ARG A 109 3.34 -6.03 -5.98
C ARG A 109 3.79 -4.63 -5.59
N LEU A 110 5.09 -4.42 -5.41
CA LEU A 110 5.65 -3.10 -5.12
C LEU A 110 5.46 -2.15 -6.30
N THR A 111 5.74 -2.59 -7.52
CA THR A 111 5.52 -1.82 -8.75
C THR A 111 4.05 -1.38 -8.85
N ASN A 112 3.10 -2.30 -8.60
CA ASN A 112 1.68 -1.98 -8.55
C ASN A 112 1.35 -0.93 -7.46
N LEU A 113 1.97 -1.03 -6.28
CA LEU A 113 1.79 -0.04 -5.20
C LEU A 113 2.27 1.35 -5.65
N TRP A 114 3.43 1.44 -6.32
CA TRP A 114 3.97 2.72 -6.82
C TRP A 114 3.09 3.32 -7.90
N ILE A 115 2.65 2.54 -8.88
CA ILE A 115 1.70 2.97 -9.90
C ILE A 115 0.41 3.50 -9.25
N LYS A 116 -0.12 2.78 -8.26
CA LYS A 116 -1.29 3.23 -7.51
C LYS A 116 -1.05 4.53 -6.75
N THR A 117 0.12 4.69 -6.17
CA THR A 117 0.53 5.92 -5.48
C THR A 117 0.52 7.12 -6.42
N LEU A 118 0.98 6.95 -7.66
CA LEU A 118 0.94 7.98 -8.70
C LEU A 118 -0.49 8.33 -9.16
N THR A 119 -1.45 7.43 -8.98
CA THR A 119 -2.86 7.70 -9.33
C THR A 119 -3.60 8.57 -8.31
N ILE A 120 -3.02 8.80 -7.14
CA ILE A 120 -3.61 9.70 -6.14
C ILE A 120 -3.55 11.12 -6.68
N ASN A 121 -4.72 11.69 -6.98
CA ASN A 121 -4.83 13.04 -7.50
C ASN A 121 -5.68 13.90 -6.55
N LYS A 122 -5.34 15.19 -6.46
CA LYS A 122 -5.97 16.13 -5.55
C LYS A 122 -6.36 17.42 -6.25
N VAL A 123 -7.55 17.91 -5.90
CA VAL A 123 -7.99 19.25 -6.34
C VAL A 123 -7.25 20.28 -5.51
N ARG A 124 -6.58 21.20 -6.19
CA ARG A 124 -5.80 22.29 -5.60
C ARG A 124 -6.31 23.63 -6.09
N SER A 125 -6.06 24.70 -5.34
CA SER A 125 -6.28 26.05 -5.83
C SER A 125 -5.43 26.36 -7.05
N GLN A 126 -5.87 27.27 -7.90
CA GLN A 126 -5.12 27.67 -9.09
C GLN A 126 -3.68 28.15 -8.75
N ALA A 127 -3.54 28.97 -7.72
CA ALA A 127 -2.23 29.45 -7.27
C ALA A 127 -1.29 28.30 -6.89
N ARG A 128 -1.81 27.28 -6.18
CA ARG A 128 -1.04 26.08 -5.80
C ARG A 128 -0.67 25.25 -7.03
N THR A 129 -1.59 25.08 -7.96
CA THR A 129 -1.35 24.33 -9.20
C THR A 129 -0.27 25.01 -10.06
N CYS A 130 -0.32 26.33 -10.17
CA CYS A 130 0.71 27.09 -10.92
C CYS A 130 2.09 27.00 -10.25
N SER A 131 2.17 27.03 -8.92
CA SER A 131 3.46 26.98 -8.20
C SER A 131 4.06 25.59 -8.10
N ALA A 132 3.26 24.54 -8.21
CA ALA A 132 3.66 23.16 -8.02
C ALA A 132 3.16 22.23 -9.14
N ALA A 133 2.95 22.78 -10.34
CA ALA A 133 2.49 22.03 -11.50
C ALA A 133 3.43 20.87 -11.82
N GLY A 134 2.87 19.67 -11.98
CA GLY A 134 3.63 18.45 -12.20
C GLY A 134 4.35 17.91 -10.97
N SER A 135 4.25 18.57 -9.83
CA SER A 135 4.85 18.07 -8.59
C SER A 135 4.05 16.92 -8.01
N PRO A 136 4.70 15.83 -7.60
CA PRO A 136 4.06 14.77 -6.84
C PRO A 136 3.53 15.31 -5.50
N LEU A 137 2.65 14.55 -4.87
CA LEU A 137 2.09 14.91 -3.56
C LEU A 137 3.10 14.76 -2.40
N TYR A 138 4.40 14.75 -2.69
CA TYR A 138 5.49 14.54 -1.73
C TYR A 138 5.34 13.23 -0.93
N GLN A 139 4.99 12.16 -1.61
CA GLN A 139 4.87 10.81 -1.05
C GLN A 139 6.22 10.12 -1.13
N ASN A 140 7.10 10.43 -0.18
CA ASN A 140 8.44 9.86 -0.16
C ASN A 140 8.43 8.44 0.43
N VAL A 141 9.29 7.59 -0.12
CA VAL A 141 9.59 6.26 0.44
C VAL A 141 11.01 6.31 1.01
N THR A 142 11.15 6.01 2.29
CA THR A 142 12.46 5.92 2.93
C THR A 142 12.88 4.46 3.00
N ILE A 143 14.09 4.17 2.57
CA ILE A 143 14.70 2.83 2.63
C ILE A 143 16.09 2.92 3.25
N GLY A 144 16.55 1.81 3.85
CA GLY A 144 17.81 1.78 4.58
C GLY A 144 17.75 2.60 5.86
N SER A 145 18.78 3.40 6.11
CA SER A 145 18.94 4.21 7.33
C SER A 145 19.88 3.58 8.37
N GLN A 146 19.79 4.02 9.62
CA GLN A 146 20.56 3.50 10.72
C GLN A 146 19.67 3.14 11.92
N THR A 147 20.08 2.13 12.66
CA THR A 147 19.52 1.82 13.99
C THR A 147 19.97 2.85 15.02
N ARG A 148 19.40 2.80 16.24
CA ARG A 148 19.87 3.58 17.37
C ARG A 148 21.37 3.40 17.65
N ASP A 149 21.90 2.19 17.39
CA ASP A 149 23.31 1.83 17.57
C ASP A 149 24.17 2.22 16.37
N LYS A 150 23.69 3.08 15.48
CA LYS A 150 24.37 3.58 14.27
C LYS A 150 24.79 2.47 13.28
N LYS A 151 24.18 1.29 13.36
CA LYS A 151 24.38 0.23 12.37
C LYS A 151 23.52 0.50 11.14
N GLY A 152 24.04 0.22 9.96
CA GLY A 152 23.30 0.29 8.71
C GLY A 152 22.12 -0.69 8.72
N THR A 153 20.99 -0.26 8.16
CA THR A 153 19.75 -1.05 8.07
C THR A 153 19.34 -1.32 6.63
N VAL A 154 20.29 -1.36 5.71
CA VAL A 154 20.02 -1.83 4.35
C VAL A 154 19.80 -3.34 4.41
N ILE A 155 18.65 -3.78 3.94
CA ILE A 155 18.15 -5.15 4.00
C ILE A 155 17.74 -5.62 2.61
N PRO A 156 17.53 -6.92 2.37
CA PRO A 156 17.16 -7.43 1.04
C PRO A 156 15.98 -6.69 0.43
N LEU A 157 14.96 -6.35 1.21
CA LEU A 157 13.80 -5.60 0.71
C LEU A 157 14.18 -4.19 0.21
N SER A 158 15.21 -3.54 0.75
CA SER A 158 15.67 -2.24 0.25
C SER A 158 16.07 -2.32 -1.24
N TYR A 159 16.72 -3.41 -1.66
CA TYR A 159 17.09 -3.64 -3.06
C TYR A 159 15.88 -3.99 -3.93
N LEU A 160 14.92 -4.77 -3.41
CA LEU A 160 13.69 -5.09 -4.14
C LEU A 160 12.83 -3.84 -4.37
N VAL A 161 12.80 -2.91 -3.41
CA VAL A 161 12.15 -1.59 -3.58
C VAL A 161 12.83 -0.80 -4.70
N LEU A 162 14.16 -0.71 -4.73
CA LEU A 162 14.87 -0.03 -5.82
C LEU A 162 14.60 -0.68 -7.17
N ARG A 163 14.64 -2.02 -7.23
CA ARG A 163 14.31 -2.79 -8.44
C ARG A 163 12.89 -2.51 -8.92
N SER A 164 11.91 -2.44 -8.02
CA SER A 164 10.51 -2.18 -8.38
C SER A 164 10.30 -0.76 -8.94
N VAL A 165 11.00 0.25 -8.39
CA VAL A 165 10.97 1.62 -8.91
C VAL A 165 11.57 1.71 -10.31
N ALA A 166 12.63 0.94 -10.60
CA ALA A 166 13.23 0.92 -11.92
C ALA A 166 12.33 0.27 -13.00
N GLN A 167 11.27 -0.43 -12.60
CA GLN A 167 10.27 -1.06 -13.49
C GLN A 167 8.98 -0.25 -13.62
N THR A 168 8.81 0.83 -12.83
CA THR A 168 7.66 1.73 -12.86
C THR A 168 7.84 2.82 -13.91
#